data_9be015f467dfcb0c471dd7a3bf5cc9c5
#
_entry.id   9be015f467dfcb0c471dd7a3bf5cc9c5
#
_cell.length_a   1.000
_cell.length_b   1.000
_cell.length_c   1.000
_cell.angle_alpha   90.00
_cell.angle_beta   90.00
_cell.angle_gamma   90.00
#
_symmetry.space_group_name_H-M   'P 1'
#
loop_
_entity.id
_entity.type
_entity.pdbx_description
1 polymer ?
#
loop_
_entity_poly.entity_id
_entity_poly.type
_entity_poly.pdbx_seq_one_letter_code
_entity_poly.pdbx_strand_id
1 'polypeptide(L)'
;MKTRRALSLLPVTLLVIVAGCGSTTPSPTGPAATTTPIVAASATPASATPATAAPTPSGPAPSATPAQSTAADWPVYHLDAQRTGMAVGFPAPSGALSKVWTAKLDGAVYAEPLVVGGHIIAVTENDTAYALDPKTGAVLWSKHLDTPVRLSTLPCGDIDPLGITGTPAYDAATGSVFMVAEEAGPHHVLYALDASTGAVRWSRNVDISGDSPITHQQRPALAVANGYVYIGFGGLAGDCGQYKGKVVGVPTSGSGGTIAYRVPVKREGAVWATGGPVIDSSGNLYVSTGNGSSTTSYDGSDSVIELSPTLQMIGRFAPSNWASDNAQDLDLGSTNPVLVPGGWVFQVGKRGTGYVMHQGALGGIGGQVSSASVCGAYGGMAQDGSTIYVPCRTAIRQVTIGADGKLTVGWLTKSGVGGGPAVVGGGAVWSLNVANGHLYALDPATGAALASISVGTLPHFASPTLWGGQVLVGTMSGVVAIAP
;
A
#
# COMPACT_ATOMS: atom_id res chain seq x y z
N MET A 1 -5.73 -5.69 -60.33
CA MET A 1 -6.69 -4.71 -60.90
C MET A 1 -6.97 -3.72 -59.79
N LYS A 2 -6.24 -2.61 -59.79
CA LYS A 2 -6.60 -1.19 -60.11
C LYS A 2 -7.99 -0.82 -59.51
N THR A 3 -8.03 0.06 -58.50
CA THR A 3 -8.06 1.51 -58.76
C THR A 3 -7.77 2.34 -57.50
N ARG A 4 -6.88 3.30 -57.68
CA ARG A 4 -6.60 4.45 -56.78
C ARG A 4 -7.71 5.49 -56.95
N ARG A 5 -8.13 6.15 -55.84
CA ARG A 5 -8.67 7.53 -55.93
C ARG A 5 -8.01 8.39 -54.89
N ALA A 6 -7.39 9.44 -55.40
CA ALA A 6 -6.87 10.60 -54.68
C ALA A 6 -7.94 11.70 -54.70
N LEU A 7 -8.09 12.46 -53.62
CA LEU A 7 -8.71 13.79 -53.58
C LEU A 7 -8.05 14.59 -52.47
N SER A 8 -7.29 15.48 -52.79
CA SER A 8 -7.26 16.95 -52.91
C SER A 8 -7.42 17.70 -51.58
N LEU A 9 -6.31 18.38 -51.25
CA LEU A 9 -6.12 19.41 -50.21
C LEU A 9 -6.84 20.72 -50.58
N LEU A 10 -7.42 21.37 -49.56
CA LEU A 10 -7.74 22.80 -49.58
C LEU A 10 -7.25 23.42 -48.27
N PRO A 11 -6.57 24.57 -48.31
CA PRO A 11 -6.08 25.27 -47.15
C PRO A 11 -7.12 26.24 -46.57
N VAL A 12 -7.28 26.26 -45.22
CA VAL A 12 -8.02 27.32 -44.53
C VAL A 12 -7.06 28.22 -43.81
N THR A 13 -7.19 29.48 -44.16
CA THR A 13 -6.39 30.61 -43.74
C THR A 13 -6.66 31.01 -42.30
N LEU A 14 -5.62 31.27 -41.56
CA LEU A 14 -5.60 31.72 -40.14
C LEU A 14 -5.86 33.24 -40.10
N LEU A 15 -6.83 33.67 -39.33
CA LEU A 15 -7.03 35.09 -38.99
C LEU A 15 -6.64 35.32 -37.54
N VAL A 16 -5.57 36.09 -37.31
CA VAL A 16 -5.09 36.55 -36.02
C VAL A 16 -5.79 37.87 -35.67
N ILE A 17 -6.48 37.93 -34.54
CA ILE A 17 -6.91 39.21 -33.95
C ILE A 17 -6.16 39.39 -32.64
N VAL A 18 -5.31 40.38 -32.59
CA VAL A 18 -4.63 40.91 -31.40
C VAL A 18 -5.49 42.06 -30.87
N ALA A 19 -5.89 42.02 -29.61
CA ALA A 19 -6.35 43.21 -28.89
C ALA A 19 -5.72 43.22 -27.51
N GLY A 20 -4.85 44.18 -27.30
CA GLY A 20 -4.22 44.50 -26.01
C GLY A 20 -4.97 45.62 -25.29
N CYS A 21 -4.48 45.96 -24.13
CA CYS A 21 -4.77 46.99 -23.11
C CYS A 21 -5.25 46.37 -21.82
N GLY A 22 -4.69 46.54 -20.64
CA GLY A 22 -3.80 47.57 -20.11
C GLY A 22 -4.32 47.96 -18.70
N SER A 23 -3.42 47.85 -17.69
CA SER A 23 -3.37 48.59 -16.40
C SER A 23 -4.61 48.56 -15.50
N THR A 24 -4.53 48.42 -14.21
CA THR A 24 -3.83 49.13 -13.13
C THR A 24 -4.11 48.48 -11.79
N THR A 25 -3.12 48.44 -10.94
CA THR A 25 -3.23 48.19 -9.49
C THR A 25 -3.89 49.36 -8.76
N PRO A 26 -4.54 49.16 -7.58
CA PRO A 26 -3.96 49.72 -6.36
C PRO A 26 -3.96 48.80 -5.13
N SER A 27 -2.90 48.89 -4.36
CA SER A 27 -2.79 48.43 -2.97
C SER A 27 -3.67 49.22 -2.02
N PRO A 28 -4.18 48.59 -0.95
CA PRO A 28 -4.49 49.36 0.27
C PRO A 28 -3.53 48.94 1.40
N THR A 29 -2.93 49.97 1.97
CA THR A 29 -2.26 50.05 3.27
C THR A 29 -3.27 49.87 4.40
N GLY A 30 -3.00 48.95 5.33
CA GLY A 30 -3.69 48.83 6.62
C GLY A 30 -2.70 48.97 7.78
N PRO A 31 -3.12 49.42 8.94
CA PRO A 31 -2.26 49.96 9.99
C PRO A 31 -1.65 48.87 10.89
N ALA A 32 -0.47 49.20 11.44
CA ALA A 32 0.30 48.40 12.39
C ALA A 32 -0.40 48.27 13.74
N ALA A 33 -0.40 47.06 14.29
CA ALA A 33 -0.82 46.79 15.66
C ALA A 33 0.38 46.79 16.60
N THR A 34 0.30 47.58 17.64
CA THR A 34 1.26 47.77 18.70
C THR A 34 1.26 46.59 19.69
N THR A 35 2.39 46.01 19.96
CA THR A 35 2.58 44.95 20.99
C THR A 35 2.98 45.59 22.32
N THR A 36 2.24 45.28 23.37
CA THR A 36 2.61 45.61 24.77
C THR A 36 3.09 44.32 25.45
N PRO A 37 4.20 44.32 26.21
CA PRO A 37 4.69 43.12 26.89
C PRO A 37 3.99 42.94 28.25
N ILE A 38 3.55 41.70 28.52
CA ILE A 38 3.06 41.29 29.85
C ILE A 38 4.22 40.75 30.67
N VAL A 39 4.42 41.31 31.85
CA VAL A 39 5.42 40.95 32.86
C VAL A 39 4.97 39.67 33.57
N ALA A 40 5.85 38.67 33.65
CA ALA A 40 5.64 37.45 34.43
C ALA A 40 5.93 37.70 35.91
N ALA A 41 5.01 37.37 36.80
CA ALA A 41 5.20 37.35 38.23
C ALA A 41 5.74 35.99 38.68
N SER A 42 6.87 36.00 39.38
CA SER A 42 7.49 34.86 40.03
C SER A 42 6.78 34.50 41.31
N ALA A 43 6.36 33.26 41.52
CA ALA A 43 5.89 32.73 42.79
C ALA A 43 6.92 31.78 43.39
N THR A 44 7.32 32.07 44.60
CA THR A 44 8.26 31.31 45.46
C THR A 44 7.55 30.09 46.09
N PRO A 45 8.16 28.88 46.14
CA PRO A 45 7.54 27.76 46.84
C PRO A 45 7.80 27.76 48.34
N ALA A 46 6.72 27.51 49.11
CA ALA A 46 6.76 27.30 50.55
C ALA A 46 7.25 25.89 50.91
N SER A 47 8.16 25.84 51.90
CA SER A 47 8.78 24.62 52.46
C SER A 47 7.74 23.91 53.36
N ALA A 48 7.52 22.58 53.12
CA ALA A 48 6.74 21.74 54.02
C ALA A 48 7.65 20.72 54.73
N THR A 49 7.50 20.69 56.04
CA THR A 49 8.21 19.81 57.00
C THR A 49 7.69 18.36 56.89
N PRO A 50 8.55 17.30 57.00
CA PRO A 50 8.09 15.93 56.88
C PRO A 50 7.51 15.40 58.21
N ALA A 51 6.32 14.77 58.11
CA ALA A 51 5.71 14.00 59.19
C ALA A 51 6.25 12.54 59.16
N THR A 52 6.68 12.05 60.31
CA THR A 52 7.17 10.69 60.55
C THR A 52 5.98 9.74 60.55
N ALA A 53 6.00 8.76 59.61
CA ALA A 53 5.01 7.67 59.59
C ALA A 53 5.58 6.39 60.24
N ALA A 54 4.72 5.72 61.03
CA ALA A 54 5.01 4.46 61.71
C ALA A 54 5.02 3.28 60.73
N PRO A 55 5.77 2.18 61.01
CA PRO A 55 5.86 1.04 60.11
C PRO A 55 4.62 0.16 60.14
N THR A 56 4.05 -0.09 58.94
CA THR A 56 2.98 -1.07 58.71
C THR A 56 3.60 -2.46 58.43
N PRO A 57 3.03 -3.57 58.91
CA PRO A 57 3.59 -4.91 58.69
C PRO A 57 3.43 -5.34 57.23
N SER A 58 4.53 -5.80 56.62
CA SER A 58 4.63 -6.35 55.27
C SER A 58 3.92 -7.70 55.16
N GLY A 59 2.77 -7.74 54.51
CA GLY A 59 2.23 -9.00 53.99
C GLY A 59 2.99 -9.40 52.69
N PRO A 60 2.98 -10.70 52.32
CA PRO A 60 3.69 -11.13 51.10
C PRO A 60 3.11 -10.43 49.87
N ALA A 61 3.98 -9.82 49.07
CA ALA A 61 3.62 -9.17 47.82
C ALA A 61 2.97 -10.20 46.87
N PRO A 62 1.87 -9.85 46.19
CA PRO A 62 1.35 -10.70 45.15
C PRO A 62 2.41 -10.84 44.05
N SER A 63 2.68 -12.11 43.67
CA SER A 63 3.56 -12.43 42.54
C SER A 63 3.07 -11.72 41.33
N ALA A 64 3.85 -10.77 40.81
CA ALA A 64 3.56 -10.06 39.56
C ALA A 64 3.53 -11.10 38.45
N THR A 65 2.37 -11.38 37.91
CA THR A 65 2.23 -12.06 36.61
C THR A 65 3.07 -11.27 35.62
N PRO A 66 3.97 -11.92 34.85
CA PRO A 66 4.74 -11.21 33.84
C PRO A 66 3.78 -10.46 32.93
N ALA A 67 3.94 -9.15 32.81
CA ALA A 67 3.19 -8.36 31.85
C ALA A 67 3.48 -8.96 30.46
N GLN A 68 2.45 -9.53 29.84
CA GLN A 68 2.50 -9.96 28.45
C GLN A 68 2.86 -8.72 27.66
N SER A 69 4.03 -8.67 27.05
CA SER A 69 4.38 -7.60 26.12
C SER A 69 3.36 -7.67 25.00
N THR A 70 2.46 -6.69 24.93
CA THR A 70 1.54 -6.56 23.81
C THR A 70 2.40 -6.24 22.60
N ALA A 71 2.44 -7.15 21.63
CA ALA A 71 3.07 -6.88 20.34
C ALA A 71 2.43 -5.59 19.76
N ALA A 72 3.25 -4.74 19.13
CA ALA A 72 2.74 -3.54 18.47
C ALA A 72 1.72 -3.92 17.40
N ASP A 73 0.71 -3.08 17.17
CA ASP A 73 -0.28 -3.26 16.11
C ASP A 73 0.37 -3.39 14.72
N TRP A 74 -0.37 -3.99 13.79
CA TRP A 74 -0.05 -4.07 12.36
C TRP A 74 -1.13 -3.30 11.59
N PRO A 75 -1.06 -1.95 11.59
CA PRO A 75 -2.22 -1.11 11.26
C PRO A 75 -2.46 -0.90 9.77
N VAL A 76 -1.49 -1.23 8.92
CA VAL A 76 -1.51 -1.03 7.47
C VAL A 76 -0.73 -2.15 6.79
N TYR A 77 -0.86 -2.27 5.47
CA TYR A 77 -0.09 -3.23 4.65
C TYR A 77 1.40 -3.12 4.95
N HIS A 78 2.05 -4.26 5.19
CA HIS A 78 3.46 -4.36 5.54
C HIS A 78 3.87 -3.45 6.71
N LEU A 79 3.02 -3.40 7.76
CA LEU A 79 3.27 -2.84 9.09
C LEU A 79 3.22 -1.31 9.17
N ASP A 80 3.87 -0.58 8.27
CA ASP A 80 4.10 0.86 8.41
C ASP A 80 3.86 1.65 7.11
N ALA A 81 3.94 2.97 7.19
CA ALA A 81 3.72 3.86 6.05
C ALA A 81 4.76 3.69 4.93
N GLN A 82 5.96 3.19 5.26
CA GLN A 82 7.03 2.89 4.29
C GLN A 82 6.93 1.49 3.71
N ARG A 83 5.99 0.66 4.19
CA ARG A 83 5.77 -0.72 3.75
C ARG A 83 6.99 -1.62 3.97
N THR A 84 7.68 -1.45 5.10
CA THR A 84 8.91 -2.22 5.38
C THR A 84 8.63 -3.71 5.56
N GLY A 85 7.49 -4.07 6.14
CA GLY A 85 7.16 -5.46 6.47
C GLY A 85 8.07 -6.08 7.52
N MET A 86 8.73 -5.25 8.36
CA MET A 86 9.72 -5.68 9.33
C MET A 86 9.15 -5.77 10.75
N ALA A 87 8.85 -6.96 11.21
CA ALA A 87 8.34 -7.25 12.55
C ALA A 87 9.48 -7.39 13.56
N VAL A 88 9.83 -6.31 14.24
CA VAL A 88 10.84 -6.34 15.30
C VAL A 88 10.32 -7.14 16.51
N GLY A 89 11.14 -8.04 17.04
CA GLY A 89 10.79 -8.85 18.21
C GLY A 89 9.85 -10.03 17.92
N PHE A 90 9.52 -10.32 16.66
CA PHE A 90 8.80 -11.53 16.29
C PHE A 90 9.64 -12.77 16.60
N PRO A 91 9.07 -13.89 17.13
CA PRO A 91 9.84 -15.08 17.46
C PRO A 91 10.41 -15.76 16.22
N ALA A 92 11.59 -16.37 16.37
CA ALA A 92 12.19 -17.18 15.32
C ALA A 92 11.39 -18.46 15.08
N PRO A 93 11.36 -18.99 13.84
CA PRO A 93 10.80 -20.31 13.61
C PRO A 93 11.64 -21.37 14.35
N SER A 94 10.99 -22.11 15.25
CA SER A 94 11.66 -23.05 16.18
C SER A 94 11.70 -24.49 15.67
N GLY A 95 11.26 -24.74 14.44
CA GLY A 95 11.18 -26.08 13.84
C GLY A 95 10.01 -26.22 12.88
N ALA A 96 9.13 -27.20 13.09
CA ALA A 96 7.98 -27.40 12.23
C ALA A 96 6.89 -26.36 12.55
N LEU A 97 6.47 -25.61 11.54
CA LEU A 97 5.33 -24.70 11.64
C LEU A 97 4.05 -25.47 11.95
N SER A 98 3.18 -24.90 12.76
CA SER A 98 1.91 -25.54 13.13
C SER A 98 0.72 -24.59 12.98
N LYS A 99 -0.42 -25.14 12.57
CA LYS A 99 -1.67 -24.39 12.47
C LYS A 99 -2.26 -24.19 13.87
N VAL A 100 -2.49 -22.92 14.25
CA VAL A 100 -3.11 -22.57 15.53
C VAL A 100 -4.63 -22.65 15.41
N TRP A 101 -5.20 -21.94 14.45
CA TRP A 101 -6.63 -21.91 14.16
C TRP A 101 -6.90 -21.55 12.69
N THR A 102 -8.14 -21.75 12.28
CA THR A 102 -8.68 -21.32 11.00
C THR A 102 -10.04 -20.68 11.23
N ALA A 103 -10.20 -19.43 10.83
CA ALA A 103 -11.47 -18.72 10.78
C ALA A 103 -12.05 -18.83 9.37
N LYS A 104 -13.19 -19.50 9.22
CA LYS A 104 -13.94 -19.52 7.96
C LYS A 104 -14.81 -18.28 7.89
N LEU A 105 -14.64 -17.48 6.83
CA LEU A 105 -15.41 -16.27 6.57
C LEU A 105 -16.35 -16.46 5.36
N ASP A 106 -17.13 -15.43 5.03
CA ASP A 106 -18.13 -15.47 3.96
C ASP A 106 -17.56 -15.36 2.55
N GLY A 107 -16.27 -15.05 2.41
CA GLY A 107 -15.61 -14.87 1.11
C GLY A 107 -14.09 -15.01 1.16
N ALA A 108 -13.47 -14.81 0.02
CA ALA A 108 -12.02 -14.77 -0.12
C ALA A 108 -11.43 -13.53 0.55
N VAL A 109 -10.25 -13.68 1.19
CA VAL A 109 -9.50 -12.62 1.85
C VAL A 109 -8.25 -12.33 1.01
N TYR A 110 -8.35 -11.39 0.08
CA TYR A 110 -7.22 -10.90 -0.75
C TYR A 110 -6.34 -9.93 0.02
N ALA A 111 -6.96 -9.10 0.83
CA ALA A 111 -6.30 -8.13 1.69
C ALA A 111 -5.37 -8.80 2.70
N GLU A 112 -4.26 -8.15 3.02
CA GLU A 112 -3.42 -8.55 4.16
C GLU A 112 -4.21 -8.36 5.46
N PRO A 113 -4.34 -9.38 6.34
CA PRO A 113 -4.99 -9.22 7.63
C PRO A 113 -4.25 -8.20 8.49
N LEU A 114 -4.93 -7.18 9.00
CA LEU A 114 -4.35 -6.20 9.92
C LEU A 114 -4.52 -6.64 11.36
N VAL A 115 -3.74 -6.03 12.27
CA VAL A 115 -3.98 -6.13 13.71
C VAL A 115 -4.11 -4.74 14.29
N VAL A 116 -5.23 -4.47 14.95
CA VAL A 116 -5.59 -3.16 15.49
C VAL A 116 -6.17 -3.34 16.90
N GLY A 117 -5.55 -2.70 17.89
CA GLY A 117 -5.99 -2.81 19.29
C GLY A 117 -6.04 -4.25 19.79
N GLY A 118 -5.16 -5.13 19.28
CA GLY A 118 -5.12 -6.54 19.61
C GLY A 118 -6.21 -7.39 18.96
N HIS A 119 -6.99 -6.88 18.00
CA HIS A 119 -7.94 -7.62 17.19
C HIS A 119 -7.44 -7.76 15.75
N ILE A 120 -7.70 -8.91 15.13
CA ILE A 120 -7.39 -9.13 13.72
C ILE A 120 -8.53 -8.56 12.87
N ILE A 121 -8.20 -7.62 11.99
CA ILE A 121 -9.15 -7.08 11.01
C ILE A 121 -8.94 -7.81 9.69
N ALA A 122 -10.00 -8.43 9.18
CA ALA A 122 -10.03 -9.09 7.89
C ALA A 122 -11.23 -8.59 7.07
N VAL A 123 -11.05 -8.50 5.76
CA VAL A 123 -12.10 -8.09 4.83
C VAL A 123 -12.22 -9.11 3.71
N THR A 124 -13.41 -9.25 3.14
CA THR A 124 -13.70 -10.26 2.13
C THR A 124 -14.20 -9.65 0.84
N GLU A 125 -14.08 -10.41 -0.24
CA GLU A 125 -14.68 -10.06 -1.53
C GLU A 125 -16.22 -10.09 -1.52
N ASN A 126 -16.83 -10.45 -0.40
CA ASN A 126 -18.27 -10.28 -0.16
C ASN A 126 -18.64 -8.96 0.51
N ASP A 127 -17.77 -7.94 0.45
CA ASP A 127 -17.97 -6.63 1.09
C ASP A 127 -18.26 -6.73 2.58
N THR A 128 -17.61 -7.68 3.26
CA THR A 128 -17.77 -7.87 4.70
C THR A 128 -16.45 -7.62 5.43
N ALA A 129 -16.50 -6.77 6.45
CA ALA A 129 -15.41 -6.55 7.40
C ALA A 129 -15.63 -7.37 8.67
N TYR A 130 -14.55 -7.90 9.23
CA TYR A 130 -14.53 -8.70 10.44
C TYR A 130 -13.47 -8.22 11.42
N ALA A 131 -13.76 -8.30 12.73
CA ALA A 131 -12.74 -8.43 13.75
C ALA A 131 -12.74 -9.85 14.31
N LEU A 132 -11.54 -10.43 14.43
CA LEU A 132 -11.36 -11.77 14.95
C LEU A 132 -10.53 -11.73 16.24
N ASP A 133 -10.84 -12.63 17.15
CA ASP A 133 -10.02 -12.92 18.33
C ASP A 133 -8.70 -13.56 17.91
N PRO A 134 -7.54 -12.98 18.25
CA PRO A 134 -6.25 -13.48 17.75
C PRO A 134 -5.84 -14.83 18.33
N LYS A 135 -6.43 -15.28 19.44
CA LYS A 135 -6.10 -16.56 20.07
C LYS A 135 -6.90 -17.73 19.48
N THR A 136 -8.11 -17.44 19.02
CA THR A 136 -9.08 -18.49 18.65
C THR A 136 -9.57 -18.37 17.21
N GLY A 137 -9.41 -17.22 16.56
CA GLY A 137 -10.01 -16.91 15.26
C GLY A 137 -11.53 -16.67 15.32
N ALA A 138 -12.12 -16.63 16.53
CA ALA A 138 -13.56 -16.38 16.67
C ALA A 138 -13.92 -14.96 16.23
N VAL A 139 -15.07 -14.83 15.56
CA VAL A 139 -15.59 -13.52 15.13
C VAL A 139 -16.05 -12.73 16.36
N LEU A 140 -15.46 -11.56 16.58
CA LEU A 140 -15.84 -10.61 17.62
C LEU A 140 -16.95 -9.68 17.13
N TRP A 141 -16.79 -9.17 15.93
CA TRP A 141 -17.83 -8.43 15.19
C TRP A 141 -17.68 -8.68 13.68
N SER A 142 -18.78 -8.51 12.96
CA SER A 142 -18.78 -8.47 11.51
C SER A 142 -19.71 -7.38 11.00
N LYS A 143 -19.35 -6.78 9.86
CA LYS A 143 -20.16 -5.77 9.19
C LYS A 143 -20.16 -6.01 7.69
N HIS A 144 -21.30 -6.44 7.16
CA HIS A 144 -21.56 -6.46 5.73
C HIS A 144 -21.89 -5.02 5.30
N LEU A 145 -21.19 -4.53 4.27
CA LEU A 145 -21.27 -3.12 3.83
C LEU A 145 -22.34 -2.94 2.76
N ASP A 146 -22.18 -3.63 1.63
CA ASP A 146 -23.13 -3.65 0.53
C ASP A 146 -22.98 -4.93 -0.31
N THR A 147 -23.70 -5.04 -1.41
CA THR A 147 -23.66 -6.15 -2.36
C THR A 147 -22.44 -5.99 -3.29
N PRO A 148 -21.48 -6.94 -3.32
CA PRO A 148 -20.32 -6.84 -4.18
C PRO A 148 -20.65 -6.99 -5.66
N VAL A 149 -19.76 -6.54 -6.54
CA VAL A 149 -19.94 -6.63 -7.99
C VAL A 149 -19.77 -8.08 -8.46
N ARG A 150 -20.66 -8.54 -9.33
CA ARG A 150 -20.51 -9.84 -10.00
C ARG A 150 -19.62 -9.70 -11.23
N LEU A 151 -18.65 -10.59 -11.40
CA LEU A 151 -17.77 -10.62 -12.57
C LEU A 151 -18.54 -10.64 -13.89
N SER A 152 -19.69 -11.33 -13.94
CA SER A 152 -20.54 -11.40 -15.13
C SER A 152 -21.14 -10.05 -15.57
N THR A 153 -21.07 -9.01 -14.71
CA THR A 153 -21.51 -7.65 -15.02
C THR A 153 -20.36 -6.73 -15.44
N LEU A 154 -19.13 -7.20 -15.33
CA LEU A 154 -17.92 -6.47 -15.68
C LEU A 154 -17.45 -6.82 -17.09
N PRO A 155 -16.72 -5.92 -17.78
CA PRO A 155 -16.19 -6.19 -19.13
C PRO A 155 -15.06 -7.22 -19.14
N CYS A 156 -14.34 -7.39 -18.05
CA CYS A 156 -13.33 -8.43 -17.78
C CYS A 156 -13.03 -8.47 -16.26
N GLY A 157 -12.00 -9.18 -15.86
CA GLY A 157 -11.62 -9.35 -14.45
C GLY A 157 -11.33 -10.82 -14.14
N ASP A 158 -10.89 -11.10 -12.92
CA ASP A 158 -10.49 -12.43 -12.47
C ASP A 158 -10.95 -12.75 -11.02
N ILE A 159 -11.76 -11.87 -10.41
CA ILE A 159 -12.32 -12.03 -9.06
C ILE A 159 -13.85 -12.04 -9.14
N ASP A 160 -14.50 -13.03 -8.50
CA ASP A 160 -15.98 -13.16 -8.45
C ASP A 160 -16.45 -13.72 -7.09
N PRO A 161 -17.24 -12.98 -6.32
CA PRO A 161 -17.57 -11.56 -6.53
C PRO A 161 -16.34 -10.67 -6.32
N LEU A 162 -16.40 -9.44 -6.83
CA LEU A 162 -15.41 -8.39 -6.63
C LEU A 162 -15.96 -7.41 -5.58
N GLY A 163 -15.28 -7.34 -4.44
CA GLY A 163 -15.68 -6.51 -3.30
C GLY A 163 -14.47 -5.78 -2.69
N ILE A 164 -14.09 -6.08 -1.43
CA ILE A 164 -12.96 -5.42 -0.78
C ILE A 164 -11.67 -6.18 -1.08
N THR A 165 -10.98 -5.80 -2.16
CA THR A 165 -9.71 -6.41 -2.58
C THR A 165 -8.50 -5.75 -1.92
N GLY A 166 -8.49 -4.41 -1.83
CA GLY A 166 -7.37 -3.63 -1.28
C GLY A 166 -7.25 -3.78 0.24
N THR A 167 -6.02 -3.90 0.74
CA THR A 167 -5.79 -3.96 2.19
C THR A 167 -6.24 -2.66 2.86
N PRO A 168 -7.06 -2.74 3.93
CA PRO A 168 -7.50 -1.58 4.71
C PRO A 168 -6.33 -0.81 5.35
N ALA A 169 -6.64 0.35 5.93
CA ALA A 169 -5.70 1.11 6.74
C ALA A 169 -6.38 1.61 8.03
N TYR A 170 -5.68 1.50 9.15
CA TYR A 170 -6.14 2.03 10.43
C TYR A 170 -5.51 3.39 10.71
N ASP A 171 -6.33 4.30 11.23
CA ASP A 171 -5.91 5.60 11.72
C ASP A 171 -6.16 5.71 13.23
N ALA A 172 -5.08 5.71 14.01
CA ALA A 172 -5.16 5.83 15.47
C ALA A 172 -5.74 7.17 15.92
N ALA A 173 -5.59 8.24 15.13
CA ALA A 173 -6.10 9.57 15.49
C ALA A 173 -7.63 9.62 15.49
N THR A 174 -8.27 8.88 14.58
CA THR A 174 -9.74 8.80 14.51
C THR A 174 -10.30 7.49 15.10
N GLY A 175 -9.45 6.49 15.37
CA GLY A 175 -9.87 5.15 15.78
C GLY A 175 -10.64 4.41 14.68
N SER A 176 -10.43 4.78 13.43
CA SER A 176 -11.16 4.23 12.28
C SER A 176 -10.30 3.28 11.46
N VAL A 177 -10.91 2.18 11.00
CA VAL A 177 -10.38 1.37 9.91
C VAL A 177 -11.06 1.80 8.61
N PHE A 178 -10.25 2.14 7.60
CA PHE A 178 -10.71 2.54 6.28
C PHE A 178 -10.58 1.39 5.30
N MET A 179 -11.59 1.20 4.46
CA MET A 179 -11.62 0.20 3.41
C MET A 179 -12.47 0.68 2.23
N VAL A 180 -12.17 0.21 1.02
CA VAL A 180 -12.97 0.51 -0.17
C VAL A 180 -13.70 -0.75 -0.58
N ALA A 181 -15.02 -0.67 -0.67
CA ALA A 181 -15.88 -1.71 -1.24
C ALA A 181 -16.15 -1.41 -2.72
N GLU A 182 -16.15 -2.45 -3.55
CA GLU A 182 -16.62 -2.37 -4.95
C GLU A 182 -18.06 -2.90 -5.01
N GLU A 183 -19.02 -1.98 -5.02
CA GLU A 183 -20.44 -2.25 -4.85
C GLU A 183 -21.16 -2.45 -6.17
N ALA A 184 -22.20 -3.25 -6.16
CA ALA A 184 -23.06 -3.50 -7.32
C ALA A 184 -23.66 -2.20 -7.89
N GLY A 185 -23.60 -2.09 -9.22
CA GLY A 185 -23.99 -0.87 -9.92
C GLY A 185 -22.84 0.00 -10.42
N PRO A 186 -21.72 -0.58 -10.80
CA PRO A 186 -20.42 -0.65 -10.10
C PRO A 186 -19.98 0.72 -9.58
N HIS A 187 -19.67 0.77 -8.29
CA HIS A 187 -19.19 1.96 -7.58
C HIS A 187 -18.10 1.57 -6.61
N HIS A 188 -17.20 2.54 -6.32
CA HIS A 188 -16.18 2.39 -5.29
C HIS A 188 -16.53 3.29 -4.10
N VAL A 189 -16.79 2.68 -2.95
CA VAL A 189 -17.19 3.40 -1.74
C VAL A 189 -16.17 3.21 -0.63
N LEU A 190 -15.58 4.30 -0.18
CA LEU A 190 -14.73 4.32 1.01
C LEU A 190 -15.60 4.33 2.26
N TYR A 191 -15.37 3.36 3.13
CA TYR A 191 -15.98 3.27 4.45
C TYR A 191 -14.96 3.57 5.54
N ALA A 192 -15.40 4.27 6.59
CA ALA A 192 -14.71 4.40 7.85
C ALA A 192 -15.50 3.64 8.92
N LEU A 193 -14.94 2.58 9.46
CA LEU A 193 -15.54 1.80 10.54
C LEU A 193 -14.83 2.10 11.86
N ASP A 194 -15.60 2.14 12.94
CA ASP A 194 -15.04 2.06 14.28
C ASP A 194 -14.30 0.72 14.45
N ALA A 195 -12.99 0.76 14.73
CA ALA A 195 -12.16 -0.44 14.76
C ALA A 195 -12.58 -1.42 15.88
N SER A 196 -13.17 -0.92 16.97
CA SER A 196 -13.55 -1.73 18.13
C SER A 196 -14.92 -2.39 17.98
N THR A 197 -15.84 -1.78 17.23
CA THR A 197 -17.25 -2.21 17.16
C THR A 197 -17.71 -2.62 15.77
N GLY A 198 -16.97 -2.24 14.71
CA GLY A 198 -17.40 -2.42 13.33
C GLY A 198 -18.52 -1.46 12.88
N ALA A 199 -18.91 -0.49 13.71
CA ALA A 199 -19.93 0.48 13.36
C ALA A 199 -19.43 1.41 12.24
N VAL A 200 -20.24 1.61 11.20
CA VAL A 200 -19.92 2.58 10.15
C VAL A 200 -20.05 3.99 10.72
N ARG A 201 -18.96 4.73 10.71
CA ARG A 201 -18.91 6.13 11.12
C ARG A 201 -19.35 7.06 9.99
N TRP A 202 -18.86 6.75 8.78
CA TRP A 202 -19.25 7.43 7.55
C TRP A 202 -18.86 6.59 6.34
N SER A 203 -19.45 6.89 5.18
CA SER A 203 -19.04 6.34 3.88
C SER A 203 -19.07 7.45 2.82
N ARG A 204 -18.30 7.24 1.74
CA ARG A 204 -18.20 8.20 0.63
C ARG A 204 -17.89 7.48 -0.67
N ASN A 205 -18.68 7.75 -1.72
CA ASN A 205 -18.29 7.37 -3.07
C ASN A 205 -16.99 8.10 -3.47
N VAL A 206 -16.01 7.35 -3.97
CA VAL A 206 -14.67 7.85 -4.35
C VAL A 206 -14.42 7.78 -5.85
N ASP A 207 -15.44 7.49 -6.64
CA ASP A 207 -15.39 7.61 -8.09
C ASP A 207 -15.25 9.09 -8.48
N ILE A 208 -14.34 9.36 -9.41
CA ILE A 208 -14.09 10.73 -9.87
C ILE A 208 -14.96 11.00 -11.09
N SER A 209 -15.59 12.17 -11.11
CA SER A 209 -16.41 12.62 -12.24
C SER A 209 -15.66 12.49 -13.57
N GLY A 210 -16.31 11.91 -14.56
CA GLY A 210 -15.79 11.64 -15.89
C GLY A 210 -15.05 10.31 -16.05
N ASP A 211 -14.86 9.54 -14.98
CA ASP A 211 -14.37 8.17 -15.05
C ASP A 211 -15.55 7.19 -15.21
N SER A 212 -15.25 6.00 -15.71
CA SER A 212 -16.21 4.89 -15.78
C SER A 212 -15.87 3.89 -14.66
N PRO A 213 -16.64 3.81 -13.57
CA PRO A 213 -16.33 2.91 -12.45
C PRO A 213 -16.20 1.45 -12.89
N ILE A 214 -17.05 1.00 -13.81
CA ILE A 214 -17.07 -0.38 -14.32
C ILE A 214 -15.76 -0.86 -14.97
N THR A 215 -14.82 0.03 -15.22
CA THR A 215 -13.51 -0.30 -15.83
C THR A 215 -12.35 -0.15 -14.86
N HIS A 216 -12.62 0.29 -13.63
CA HIS A 216 -11.62 0.46 -12.59
C HIS A 216 -11.71 -0.66 -11.56
N GLN A 217 -10.58 -0.92 -10.92
CA GLN A 217 -10.48 -1.79 -9.74
C GLN A 217 -9.65 -1.11 -8.66
N GLN A 218 -10.09 -1.21 -7.41
CA GLN A 218 -9.34 -0.78 -6.25
C GLN A 218 -8.62 -1.99 -5.64
N ARG A 219 -7.39 -2.28 -6.09
CA ARG A 219 -6.55 -3.38 -5.61
C ARG A 219 -5.48 -2.94 -4.60
N PRO A 220 -4.86 -1.74 -4.73
CA PRO A 220 -3.81 -1.28 -3.84
C PRO A 220 -4.24 -1.17 -2.37
N ALA A 221 -3.33 -1.47 -1.45
CA ALA A 221 -3.51 -1.14 -0.05
C ALA A 221 -3.76 0.36 0.15
N LEU A 222 -4.62 0.70 1.08
CA LEU A 222 -4.84 2.09 1.47
C LEU A 222 -3.64 2.61 2.27
N ALA A 223 -3.39 3.93 2.20
CA ALA A 223 -2.44 4.60 3.08
C ALA A 223 -3.13 5.73 3.83
N VAL A 224 -2.78 5.90 5.10
CA VAL A 224 -3.27 7.02 5.93
C VAL A 224 -2.10 7.87 6.35
N ALA A 225 -2.11 9.14 5.95
CA ALA A 225 -1.15 10.15 6.35
C ALA A 225 -1.73 11.55 6.11
N ASN A 226 -1.13 12.58 6.72
CA ASN A 226 -1.45 13.99 6.47
C ASN A 226 -2.95 14.35 6.65
N GLY A 227 -3.71 13.57 7.42
CA GLY A 227 -5.16 13.72 7.58
C GLY A 227 -5.98 13.22 6.39
N TYR A 228 -5.39 12.44 5.48
CA TYR A 228 -6.04 11.84 4.32
C TYR A 228 -5.91 10.31 4.32
N VAL A 229 -6.93 9.66 3.73
CA VAL A 229 -6.86 8.28 3.22
C VAL A 229 -6.51 8.37 1.74
N TYR A 230 -5.39 7.78 1.33
CA TYR A 230 -4.96 7.73 -0.07
C TYR A 230 -5.28 6.37 -0.67
N ILE A 231 -5.90 6.39 -1.84
CA ILE A 231 -6.49 5.24 -2.52
C ILE A 231 -5.95 5.18 -3.94
N GLY A 232 -5.20 4.12 -4.28
CA GLY A 232 -4.76 3.86 -5.65
C GLY A 232 -5.83 3.13 -6.46
N PHE A 233 -5.90 3.40 -7.76
CA PHE A 233 -6.79 2.72 -8.69
C PHE A 233 -6.06 2.29 -9.96
N GLY A 234 -6.39 1.11 -10.42
CA GLY A 234 -6.01 0.60 -11.74
C GLY A 234 -7.21 0.18 -12.57
N GLY A 235 -6.97 -0.63 -13.59
CA GLY A 235 -8.00 -1.32 -14.35
C GLY A 235 -8.30 -2.69 -13.79
N LEU A 236 -9.37 -3.31 -14.31
CA LEU A 236 -9.66 -4.72 -14.13
C LEU A 236 -8.56 -5.60 -14.75
N ALA A 237 -8.36 -6.81 -14.25
CA ALA A 237 -7.49 -7.78 -14.90
C ALA A 237 -7.94 -8.00 -16.36
N GLY A 238 -6.98 -7.82 -17.31
CA GLY A 238 -7.27 -7.83 -18.75
C GLY A 238 -7.45 -6.46 -19.39
N ASP A 239 -7.28 -5.35 -18.65
CA ASP A 239 -7.20 -3.96 -19.13
C ASP A 239 -8.34 -3.52 -20.05
N CYS A 240 -9.56 -3.95 -19.74
CA CYS A 240 -10.74 -3.67 -20.54
C CYS A 240 -11.20 -2.21 -20.39
N GLY A 241 -11.67 -1.65 -21.50
CA GLY A 241 -12.33 -0.35 -21.51
C GLY A 241 -11.38 0.84 -21.40
N GLN A 242 -11.95 1.97 -21.05
CA GLN A 242 -11.22 3.25 -20.97
C GLN A 242 -11.04 3.64 -19.52
N TYR A 243 -9.93 3.24 -18.92
CA TYR A 243 -9.56 3.64 -17.57
C TYR A 243 -8.22 4.40 -17.57
N LYS A 244 -7.97 5.12 -16.49
CA LYS A 244 -6.68 5.76 -16.19
C LYS A 244 -6.33 5.52 -14.74
N GLY A 245 -5.06 5.14 -14.51
CA GLY A 245 -4.52 5.07 -13.16
C GLY A 245 -4.68 6.39 -12.42
N LYS A 246 -4.98 6.32 -11.14
CA LYS A 246 -5.17 7.49 -10.29
C LYS A 246 -4.86 7.20 -8.83
N VAL A 247 -4.59 8.27 -8.07
CA VAL A 247 -4.60 8.27 -6.60
C VAL A 247 -5.63 9.28 -6.14
N VAL A 248 -6.51 8.86 -5.25
CA VAL A 248 -7.56 9.69 -4.64
C VAL A 248 -7.22 9.90 -3.18
N GLY A 249 -7.34 11.13 -2.68
CA GLY A 249 -7.19 11.46 -1.26
C GLY A 249 -8.50 11.95 -0.67
N VAL A 250 -8.97 11.31 0.39
CA VAL A 250 -10.19 11.66 1.12
C VAL A 250 -9.82 12.02 2.55
N PRO A 251 -10.28 13.17 3.10
CA PRO A 251 -10.02 13.51 4.49
C PRO A 251 -10.48 12.41 5.46
N THR A 252 -9.65 12.04 6.44
CA THR A 252 -9.98 11.00 7.44
C THR A 252 -11.21 11.33 8.29
N SER A 253 -11.56 12.59 8.37
CA SER A 253 -12.78 13.07 9.04
C SER A 253 -14.08 12.75 8.28
N GLY A 254 -14.01 12.30 7.02
CA GLY A 254 -15.17 12.14 6.14
C GLY A 254 -15.75 13.46 5.61
N SER A 255 -15.28 14.60 6.05
CA SER A 255 -15.74 15.94 5.62
C SER A 255 -14.66 16.65 4.80
N GLY A 256 -15.06 17.62 3.97
CA GLY A 256 -14.15 18.36 3.08
C GLY A 256 -14.05 17.75 1.66
N GLY A 257 -13.25 18.40 0.81
CA GLY A 257 -13.08 18.03 -0.60
C GLY A 257 -12.20 16.80 -0.80
N THR A 258 -12.49 16.02 -1.81
CA THR A 258 -11.61 14.96 -2.34
C THR A 258 -10.54 15.59 -3.21
N ILE A 259 -9.29 15.16 -3.07
CA ILE A 259 -8.18 15.51 -3.95
C ILE A 259 -7.81 14.32 -4.82
N ALA A 260 -7.21 14.55 -5.98
CA ALA A 260 -6.81 13.45 -6.86
C ALA A 260 -5.61 13.80 -7.75
N TYR A 261 -4.77 12.81 -7.97
CA TYR A 261 -3.81 12.75 -9.07
C TYR A 261 -4.31 11.73 -10.10
N ARG A 262 -4.35 12.11 -11.37
CA ARG A 262 -4.58 11.18 -12.49
C ARG A 262 -3.28 11.04 -13.28
N VAL A 263 -2.91 9.80 -13.59
CA VAL A 263 -1.80 9.54 -14.51
C VAL A 263 -2.16 10.17 -15.86
N PRO A 264 -1.27 10.98 -16.46
CA PRO A 264 -1.60 11.75 -17.67
C PRO A 264 -1.65 10.92 -18.96
N VAL A 265 -1.81 9.61 -18.85
CA VAL A 265 -1.98 8.68 -19.97
C VAL A 265 -3.28 8.93 -20.72
N LYS A 266 -3.34 8.52 -21.98
CA LYS A 266 -4.59 8.48 -22.74
C LYS A 266 -5.51 7.37 -22.19
N ARG A 267 -4.93 6.20 -21.87
CA ARG A 267 -5.58 5.00 -21.33
C ARG A 267 -4.55 4.18 -20.52
N GLU A 268 -4.98 3.41 -19.54
CA GLU A 268 -4.17 2.52 -18.71
C GLU A 268 -3.33 3.27 -17.67
N GLY A 269 -2.04 3.00 -17.52
CA GLY A 269 -1.18 3.63 -16.52
C GLY A 269 -1.61 3.32 -15.07
N ALA A 270 -2.09 2.11 -14.84
CA ALA A 270 -2.67 1.67 -13.57
C ALA A 270 -1.76 1.91 -12.37
N VAL A 271 -2.32 2.43 -11.28
CA VAL A 271 -1.71 2.36 -9.94
C VAL A 271 -2.32 1.14 -9.27
N TRP A 272 -1.71 -0.04 -9.43
CA TRP A 272 -2.31 -1.32 -9.05
C TRP A 272 -1.45 -2.21 -8.15
N ALA A 273 -0.20 -1.82 -7.88
CA ALA A 273 0.66 -2.54 -6.95
C ALA A 273 -0.03 -2.72 -5.61
N THR A 274 -0.07 -3.96 -5.11
CA THR A 274 -0.83 -4.32 -3.91
C THR A 274 -0.38 -3.60 -2.65
N GLY A 275 0.91 -3.21 -2.56
CA GLY A 275 1.43 -2.42 -1.44
C GLY A 275 0.87 -0.99 -1.36
N GLY A 276 0.27 -0.49 -2.45
CA GLY A 276 -0.30 0.86 -2.49
C GLY A 276 0.71 1.99 -2.36
N PRO A 277 0.26 3.20 -2.03
CA PRO A 277 1.16 4.33 -1.81
C PRO A 277 2.10 4.10 -0.63
N VAL A 278 3.38 4.44 -0.83
CA VAL A 278 4.42 4.45 0.20
C VAL A 278 4.64 5.89 0.62
N ILE A 279 4.71 6.14 1.94
CA ILE A 279 4.79 7.51 2.48
C ILE A 279 6.17 7.73 3.11
N ASP A 280 6.84 8.81 2.76
CA ASP A 280 8.11 9.19 3.37
C ASP A 280 7.93 9.99 4.66
N SER A 281 9.04 10.31 5.33
CA SER A 281 9.05 11.09 6.58
C SER A 281 8.59 12.54 6.43
N SER A 282 8.53 13.05 5.19
CA SER A 282 8.02 14.40 4.88
C SER A 282 6.52 14.37 4.51
N GLY A 283 5.91 13.18 4.48
CA GLY A 283 4.52 12.97 4.09
C GLY A 283 4.30 12.87 2.58
N ASN A 284 5.36 12.86 1.75
CA ASN A 284 5.23 12.65 0.31
C ASN A 284 4.91 11.20 0.00
N LEU A 285 4.16 10.99 -1.08
CA LEU A 285 3.74 9.67 -1.53
C LEU A 285 4.58 9.20 -2.71
N TYR A 286 4.97 7.95 -2.70
CA TYR A 286 5.59 7.28 -3.84
C TYR A 286 4.64 6.19 -4.34
N VAL A 287 4.30 6.26 -5.63
CA VAL A 287 3.49 5.25 -6.32
C VAL A 287 4.18 4.83 -7.61
N SER A 288 3.91 3.63 -8.07
CA SER A 288 4.35 3.16 -9.37
C SER A 288 3.16 3.00 -10.31
N THR A 289 3.40 3.26 -11.61
CA THR A 289 2.39 3.13 -12.65
C THR A 289 2.74 1.99 -13.59
N GLY A 290 1.71 1.30 -14.07
CA GLY A 290 1.83 0.28 -15.09
C GLY A 290 1.94 0.84 -16.50
N ASN A 291 1.90 -0.07 -17.48
CA ASN A 291 1.94 0.22 -18.90
C ASN A 291 0.82 1.19 -19.33
N GLY A 292 1.07 1.93 -20.37
CA GLY A 292 0.12 2.81 -21.03
C GLY A 292 -0.05 2.46 -22.50
N SER A 293 -1.05 3.04 -23.13
CA SER A 293 -1.34 2.78 -24.54
C SER A 293 -0.43 3.52 -25.52
N SER A 294 0.49 4.40 -25.05
CA SER A 294 1.43 5.16 -25.90
C SER A 294 2.77 4.42 -26.02
N THR A 295 3.30 4.37 -27.27
CA THR A 295 4.66 3.88 -27.54
C THR A 295 5.53 4.91 -28.25
N THR A 296 5.02 6.13 -28.44
CA THR A 296 5.71 7.20 -29.18
C THR A 296 5.94 8.45 -28.37
N SER A 297 5.06 8.77 -27.43
CA SER A 297 5.15 9.94 -26.57
C SER A 297 4.98 9.51 -25.13
N TYR A 298 5.98 9.78 -24.30
CA TYR A 298 5.92 9.46 -22.87
C TYR A 298 4.78 10.24 -22.20
N ASP A 299 3.99 9.53 -21.40
CA ASP A 299 2.74 10.00 -20.81
C ASP A 299 2.59 9.69 -19.31
N GLY A 300 3.66 9.25 -18.63
CA GLY A 300 3.64 8.93 -17.21
C GLY A 300 3.31 7.47 -16.89
N SER A 301 3.19 6.61 -17.92
CA SER A 301 3.16 5.15 -17.76
C SER A 301 4.52 4.59 -17.34
N ASP A 302 4.56 3.37 -16.84
CA ASP A 302 5.78 2.67 -16.42
C ASP A 302 6.73 3.54 -15.61
N SER A 303 6.22 4.15 -14.55
CA SER A 303 6.93 5.19 -13.80
C SER A 303 6.89 4.97 -12.29
N VAL A 304 7.88 5.53 -11.60
CA VAL A 304 7.77 5.90 -10.19
C VAL A 304 7.39 7.37 -10.14
N ILE A 305 6.30 7.68 -9.45
CA ILE A 305 5.78 9.03 -9.28
C ILE A 305 5.88 9.43 -7.81
N GLU A 306 6.46 10.60 -7.55
CA GLU A 306 6.46 11.24 -6.25
C GLU A 306 5.40 12.34 -6.22
N LEU A 307 4.49 12.27 -5.25
CA LEU A 307 3.38 13.20 -5.05
C LEU A 307 3.53 13.91 -3.71
N SER A 308 3.19 15.20 -3.66
CA SER A 308 3.02 15.91 -2.40
C SER A 308 1.83 15.38 -1.60
N PRO A 309 1.67 15.74 -0.30
CA PRO A 309 0.49 15.40 0.49
C PRO A 309 -0.84 15.83 -0.15
N THR A 310 -0.84 16.84 -1.01
CA THR A 310 -2.01 17.33 -1.76
C THR A 310 -2.11 16.74 -3.16
N LEU A 311 -1.39 15.65 -3.44
CA LEU A 311 -1.38 14.91 -4.70
C LEU A 311 -0.92 15.75 -5.92
N GLN A 312 -0.04 16.73 -5.72
CA GLN A 312 0.68 17.38 -6.81
C GLN A 312 1.93 16.58 -7.15
N MET A 313 2.16 16.25 -8.41
CA MET A 313 3.38 15.57 -8.83
C MET A 313 4.59 16.48 -8.62
N ILE A 314 5.56 16.03 -7.82
CA ILE A 314 6.80 16.75 -7.49
C ILE A 314 8.04 16.05 -8.02
N GLY A 315 7.97 14.77 -8.35
CA GLY A 315 9.06 14.00 -8.94
C GLY A 315 8.56 12.82 -9.77
N ARG A 316 9.39 12.34 -10.68
CA ARG A 316 9.13 11.12 -11.44
C ARG A 316 10.40 10.47 -11.95
N PHE A 317 10.33 9.16 -12.14
CA PHE A 317 11.29 8.35 -12.89
C PHE A 317 10.54 7.45 -13.88
N ALA A 318 11.13 7.21 -15.04
CA ALA A 318 10.73 6.15 -15.96
C ALA A 318 11.98 5.50 -16.57
N PRO A 319 11.99 4.19 -16.84
CA PRO A 319 13.07 3.58 -17.59
C PRO A 319 13.13 4.14 -19.02
N SER A 320 14.33 4.22 -19.60
CA SER A 320 14.50 4.70 -20.99
C SER A 320 13.78 3.85 -22.04
N ASN A 321 13.48 2.59 -21.68
CA ASN A 321 12.77 1.63 -22.54
C ASN A 321 11.24 1.54 -22.25
N TRP A 322 10.66 2.53 -21.57
CA TRP A 322 9.23 2.60 -21.23
C TRP A 322 8.29 2.31 -22.43
N ALA A 323 8.64 2.80 -23.62
CA ALA A 323 7.84 2.56 -24.83
C ALA A 323 7.80 1.08 -25.25
N SER A 324 8.91 0.37 -25.04
CA SER A 324 9.00 -1.08 -25.24
C SER A 324 8.26 -1.85 -24.15
N ASP A 325 8.23 -1.32 -22.93
CA ASP A 325 7.52 -1.91 -21.81
C ASP A 325 6.00 -1.78 -22.00
N ASN A 326 5.52 -0.60 -22.40
CA ASN A 326 4.13 -0.38 -22.81
C ASN A 326 3.69 -1.35 -23.94
N ALA A 327 4.54 -1.56 -24.95
CA ALA A 327 4.20 -2.44 -26.08
C ALA A 327 4.14 -3.92 -25.72
N GLN A 328 4.70 -4.34 -24.59
CA GLN A 328 4.84 -5.73 -24.18
C GLN A 328 4.12 -6.06 -22.86
N ASP A 329 3.34 -5.16 -22.32
CA ASP A 329 2.69 -5.30 -21.00
C ASP A 329 3.71 -5.65 -19.89
N LEU A 330 4.81 -4.90 -19.82
CA LEU A 330 5.88 -5.12 -18.86
C LEU A 330 5.88 -4.08 -17.73
N ASP A 331 4.72 -3.91 -17.08
CA ASP A 331 4.48 -2.94 -16.02
C ASP A 331 5.66 -2.76 -15.06
N LEU A 332 6.16 -1.54 -14.95
CA LEU A 332 7.02 -1.17 -13.83
C LEU A 332 6.22 -1.18 -12.52
N GLY A 333 4.94 -0.82 -12.58
CA GLY A 333 4.01 -0.71 -11.46
C GLY A 333 3.42 -2.02 -10.96
N SER A 334 4.00 -3.19 -11.25
CA SER A 334 3.57 -4.47 -10.68
C SER A 334 4.03 -4.68 -9.22
N THR A 335 4.92 -3.83 -8.72
CA THR A 335 5.32 -3.71 -7.31
C THR A 335 5.24 -2.25 -6.87
N ASN A 336 5.15 -1.99 -5.56
CA ASN A 336 5.28 -0.64 -5.01
C ASN A 336 6.76 -0.24 -4.87
N PRO A 337 7.10 1.07 -4.90
CA PRO A 337 8.44 1.55 -4.59
C PRO A 337 8.86 1.19 -3.16
N VAL A 338 10.17 1.01 -2.94
CA VAL A 338 10.76 0.81 -1.60
C VAL A 338 11.66 2.00 -1.29
N LEU A 339 11.42 2.65 -0.15
CA LEU A 339 12.26 3.73 0.36
C LEU A 339 13.38 3.13 1.21
N VAL A 340 14.62 3.27 0.75
CA VAL A 340 15.78 2.63 1.38
C VAL A 340 16.60 3.66 2.16
N PRO A 341 17.09 3.32 3.36
CA PRO A 341 17.94 4.22 4.15
C PRO A 341 19.09 4.80 3.32
N GLY A 342 19.42 6.06 3.58
CA GLY A 342 20.43 6.80 2.80
C GLY A 342 19.84 7.63 1.67
N GLY A 343 18.51 7.72 1.58
CA GLY A 343 17.81 8.56 0.59
C GLY A 343 17.67 7.90 -0.78
N TRP A 344 17.48 6.59 -0.81
CA TRP A 344 17.30 5.82 -2.04
C TRP A 344 15.86 5.36 -2.24
N VAL A 345 15.46 5.24 -3.50
CA VAL A 345 14.20 4.59 -3.91
C VAL A 345 14.57 3.42 -4.82
N PHE A 346 14.06 2.23 -4.50
CA PHE A 346 14.20 1.04 -5.34
C PHE A 346 12.86 0.70 -6.00
N GLN A 347 12.91 0.30 -7.27
CA GLN A 347 11.76 -0.17 -8.03
C GLN A 347 12.16 -1.29 -8.98
N VAL A 348 11.28 -2.29 -9.10
CA VAL A 348 11.38 -3.38 -10.08
C VAL A 348 9.96 -3.77 -10.50
N GLY A 349 9.77 -4.17 -11.74
CA GLY A 349 8.47 -4.59 -12.26
C GLY A 349 8.54 -5.88 -13.09
N LYS A 350 7.55 -6.08 -13.96
CA LYS A 350 7.40 -7.28 -14.81
C LYS A 350 8.62 -7.56 -15.69
N ARG A 351 9.32 -6.51 -16.19
CA ARG A 351 10.55 -6.65 -16.99
C ARG A 351 11.68 -7.33 -16.22
N GLY A 352 11.71 -7.15 -14.90
CA GLY A 352 12.73 -7.74 -14.04
C GLY A 352 14.03 -6.94 -13.95
N THR A 353 14.10 -5.73 -14.48
CA THR A 353 15.18 -4.79 -14.20
C THR A 353 14.85 -3.99 -12.95
N GLY A 354 15.73 -4.06 -11.94
CA GLY A 354 15.68 -3.21 -10.76
C GLY A 354 16.39 -1.89 -11.02
N TYR A 355 15.81 -0.80 -10.51
CA TYR A 355 16.31 0.58 -10.65
C TYR A 355 16.45 1.21 -9.28
N VAL A 356 17.54 1.95 -9.07
CA VAL A 356 17.78 2.76 -7.87
C VAL A 356 17.82 4.23 -8.24
N MET A 357 17.05 5.06 -7.56
CA MET A 357 16.94 6.50 -7.75
C MET A 357 17.24 7.23 -6.45
N HIS A 358 17.53 8.52 -6.51
CA HIS A 358 17.55 9.39 -5.33
C HIS A 358 16.11 9.73 -4.90
N GLN A 359 15.83 9.62 -3.60
CA GLN A 359 14.60 10.16 -3.01
C GLN A 359 14.56 11.69 -3.17
N GLY A 360 13.42 12.25 -3.58
CA GLY A 360 13.27 13.67 -3.84
C GLY A 360 13.93 14.18 -5.12
N ALA A 361 14.66 13.30 -5.87
CA ALA A 361 15.29 13.63 -7.15
C ALA A 361 15.33 12.41 -8.06
N LEU A 362 14.16 11.91 -8.45
CA LEU A 362 13.99 10.61 -9.15
C LEU A 362 14.64 10.54 -10.54
N GLY A 363 15.08 11.67 -11.11
CA GLY A 363 15.96 11.72 -12.29
C GLY A 363 15.26 11.71 -13.66
N GLY A 364 13.93 11.62 -13.73
CA GLY A 364 13.20 11.63 -15.01
C GLY A 364 13.40 10.34 -15.81
N ILE A 365 13.37 10.43 -17.15
CA ILE A 365 13.49 9.25 -18.02
C ILE A 365 14.96 8.81 -18.08
N GLY A 366 15.24 7.57 -17.67
CA GLY A 366 16.58 6.97 -17.71
C GLY A 366 17.55 7.55 -16.69
N GLY A 367 17.09 8.31 -15.69
CA GLY A 367 17.93 8.98 -14.69
C GLY A 367 18.20 8.15 -13.42
N GLN A 368 18.12 6.82 -13.48
CA GLN A 368 18.51 5.96 -12.34
C GLN A 368 20.01 6.08 -12.02
N VAL A 369 20.34 5.97 -10.74
CA VAL A 369 21.73 5.92 -10.25
C VAL A 369 22.39 4.59 -10.61
N SER A 370 21.65 3.50 -10.43
CA SER A 370 22.10 2.17 -10.81
C SER A 370 20.93 1.27 -11.24
N SER A 371 21.23 0.21 -11.96
CA SER A 371 20.27 -0.81 -12.34
C SER A 371 20.92 -2.17 -12.48
N ALA A 372 20.15 -3.24 -12.29
CA ALA A 372 20.60 -4.60 -12.50
C ALA A 372 19.43 -5.52 -12.90
N SER A 373 19.72 -6.66 -13.53
CA SER A 373 18.75 -7.71 -13.75
C SER A 373 18.45 -8.43 -12.44
N VAL A 374 17.18 -8.37 -11.99
CA VAL A 374 16.69 -8.95 -10.73
C VAL A 374 15.79 -10.16 -11.02
N CYS A 375 14.55 -9.92 -11.38
CA CYS A 375 13.52 -10.89 -11.81
C CYS A 375 12.23 -10.15 -12.12
N GLY A 376 11.35 -10.73 -12.94
CA GLY A 376 9.98 -10.24 -13.09
C GLY A 376 9.23 -10.35 -11.76
N ALA A 377 8.88 -9.21 -11.17
CA ALA A 377 8.38 -9.09 -9.80
C ALA A 377 6.92 -8.62 -9.75
N TYR A 378 6.19 -9.08 -8.70
CA TYR A 378 4.78 -8.77 -8.48
C TYR A 378 4.47 -8.71 -6.97
N GLY A 379 3.71 -7.71 -6.54
CA GLY A 379 3.28 -7.58 -5.14
C GLY A 379 4.25 -6.82 -4.25
N GLY A 380 4.06 -6.91 -2.93
CA GLY A 380 4.85 -6.17 -1.95
C GLY A 380 6.21 -6.78 -1.66
N MET A 381 7.21 -5.93 -1.54
CA MET A 381 8.57 -6.29 -1.12
C MET A 381 8.74 -6.06 0.38
N ALA A 382 9.59 -6.87 1.03
CA ALA A 382 10.02 -6.60 2.41
C ALA A 382 11.39 -5.95 2.44
N GLN A 383 11.65 -5.19 3.49
CA GLN A 383 12.91 -4.47 3.67
C GLN A 383 13.48 -4.68 5.07
N ASP A 384 14.78 -4.99 5.12
CA ASP A 384 15.59 -4.99 6.34
C ASP A 384 16.83 -4.11 6.12
N GLY A 385 16.77 -2.88 6.61
CA GLY A 385 17.79 -1.87 6.35
C GLY A 385 17.98 -1.63 4.85
N SER A 386 19.16 -1.90 4.31
CA SER A 386 19.50 -1.77 2.90
C SER A 386 19.20 -3.02 2.07
N THR A 387 18.73 -4.09 2.69
CA THR A 387 18.39 -5.37 2.03
C THR A 387 16.91 -5.43 1.73
N ILE A 388 16.55 -5.86 0.52
CA ILE A 388 15.18 -5.98 0.03
C ILE A 388 14.95 -7.40 -0.46
N TYR A 389 13.78 -7.96 -0.15
CA TYR A 389 13.34 -9.27 -0.57
C TYR A 389 12.22 -9.13 -1.59
N VAL A 390 12.55 -9.44 -2.84
CA VAL A 390 11.73 -9.20 -4.04
C VAL A 390 10.91 -10.45 -4.39
N PRO A 391 9.57 -10.37 -4.50
CA PRO A 391 8.72 -11.49 -4.91
C PRO A 391 8.78 -11.70 -6.43
N CYS A 392 9.46 -12.79 -6.84
CA CYS A 392 9.72 -13.16 -8.24
C CYS A 392 8.77 -14.27 -8.70
N ARG A 393 7.49 -13.99 -8.94
CA ARG A 393 6.46 -14.97 -9.38
C ARG A 393 6.45 -16.31 -8.63
N THR A 394 7.56 -17.05 -8.62
CA THR A 394 7.70 -18.40 -8.02
C THR A 394 8.91 -18.53 -7.09
N ALA A 395 9.57 -17.42 -6.76
CA ALA A 395 10.80 -17.41 -5.95
C ALA A 395 10.92 -16.06 -5.21
N ILE A 396 11.84 -15.96 -4.26
CA ILE A 396 12.26 -14.71 -3.64
C ILE A 396 13.69 -14.41 -4.05
N ARG A 397 13.95 -13.16 -4.45
CA ARG A 397 15.28 -12.63 -4.74
C ARG A 397 15.69 -11.66 -3.64
N GLN A 398 16.89 -11.83 -3.09
CA GLN A 398 17.52 -10.79 -2.28
C GLN A 398 18.23 -9.77 -3.18
N VAL A 399 18.10 -8.49 -2.84
CA VAL A 399 18.95 -7.42 -3.38
C VAL A 399 19.40 -6.52 -2.24
N THR A 400 20.54 -5.84 -2.42
CA THR A 400 21.07 -4.88 -1.45
C THR A 400 21.46 -3.59 -2.16
N ILE A 401 21.19 -2.44 -1.52
CA ILE A 401 21.57 -1.13 -2.03
C ILE A 401 22.70 -0.58 -1.16
N GLY A 402 23.86 -0.34 -1.78
CA GLY A 402 25.02 0.24 -1.11
C GLY A 402 24.78 1.70 -0.73
N ALA A 403 25.63 2.23 0.15
CA ALA A 403 25.61 3.65 0.56
C ALA A 403 25.82 4.60 -0.63
N ASP A 404 26.44 4.12 -1.70
CA ASP A 404 26.66 4.81 -2.97
C ASP A 404 25.51 4.64 -3.99
N GLY A 405 24.42 4.00 -3.59
CA GLY A 405 23.29 3.68 -4.45
C GLY A 405 23.50 2.49 -5.41
N LYS A 406 24.61 1.75 -5.25
CA LYS A 406 24.88 0.58 -6.09
C LYS A 406 23.94 -0.57 -5.74
N LEU A 407 23.22 -1.07 -6.75
CA LEU A 407 22.38 -2.25 -6.64
C LEU A 407 23.22 -3.53 -6.76
N THR A 408 23.17 -4.36 -5.75
CA THR A 408 23.78 -5.70 -5.73
C THR A 408 22.70 -6.76 -5.66
N VAL A 409 22.78 -7.74 -6.56
CA VAL A 409 21.81 -8.86 -6.65
C VAL A 409 22.39 -10.08 -5.93
N GLY A 410 21.69 -10.51 -4.90
CA GLY A 410 22.05 -11.63 -4.04
C GLY A 410 21.44 -12.97 -4.49
N TRP A 411 21.10 -13.81 -3.51
CA TRP A 411 20.54 -15.13 -3.73
C TRP A 411 19.13 -15.11 -4.35
N LEU A 412 18.75 -16.19 -4.98
CA LEU A 412 17.39 -16.51 -5.45
C LEU A 412 17.00 -17.86 -4.87
N THR A 413 15.82 -17.96 -4.27
CA THR A 413 15.29 -19.26 -3.83
C THR A 413 15.06 -20.21 -5.00
N LYS A 414 14.90 -21.49 -4.73
CA LYS A 414 14.43 -22.44 -5.74
C LYS A 414 13.02 -22.07 -6.19
N SER A 415 12.71 -22.33 -7.46
CA SER A 415 11.35 -22.14 -7.97
C SER A 415 10.34 -22.98 -7.16
N GLY A 416 9.24 -22.38 -6.80
CA GLY A 416 8.20 -22.97 -5.95
C GLY A 416 8.41 -22.75 -4.45
N VAL A 417 9.49 -22.04 -4.05
CA VAL A 417 9.80 -21.71 -2.65
C VAL A 417 9.60 -20.20 -2.45
N GLY A 418 8.50 -19.80 -1.84
CA GLY A 418 8.04 -18.41 -1.77
C GLY A 418 7.54 -17.92 -3.14
N GLY A 419 7.58 -16.61 -3.36
CA GLY A 419 7.26 -15.97 -4.64
C GLY A 419 6.11 -14.97 -4.59
N GLY A 420 5.30 -14.98 -3.52
CA GLY A 420 4.35 -13.92 -3.18
C GLY A 420 4.98 -12.80 -2.34
N PRO A 421 4.20 -11.77 -1.96
CA PRO A 421 4.65 -10.73 -1.05
C PRO A 421 5.40 -11.28 0.16
N ALA A 422 6.43 -10.56 0.60
CA ALA A 422 7.31 -11.02 1.66
C ALA A 422 7.31 -10.06 2.84
N VAL A 423 7.44 -10.61 4.06
CA VAL A 423 7.67 -9.84 5.31
C VAL A 423 8.85 -10.44 6.07
N VAL A 424 9.46 -9.68 6.98
CA VAL A 424 10.64 -10.10 7.74
C VAL A 424 10.34 -10.08 9.23
N GLY A 425 10.73 -11.11 9.95
CA GLY A 425 10.63 -11.17 11.39
C GLY A 425 11.16 -12.48 11.96
N GLY A 426 11.65 -12.46 13.20
CA GLY A 426 12.20 -13.63 13.85
C GLY A 426 13.43 -14.21 13.18
N GLY A 427 14.24 -13.38 12.51
CA GLY A 427 15.39 -13.86 11.75
C GLY A 427 15.03 -14.67 10.50
N ALA A 428 13.82 -14.54 9.98
CA ALA A 428 13.37 -15.21 8.77
C ALA A 428 12.65 -14.25 7.82
N VAL A 429 12.67 -14.58 6.52
CA VAL A 429 11.82 -13.98 5.50
C VAL A 429 10.63 -14.89 5.29
N TRP A 430 9.43 -14.33 5.46
CA TRP A 430 8.18 -15.06 5.32
C TRP A 430 7.52 -14.72 4.00
N SER A 431 7.16 -15.72 3.21
CA SER A 431 6.51 -15.53 1.92
C SER A 431 5.59 -16.70 1.60
N LEU A 432 4.52 -16.39 0.88
CA LEU A 432 3.53 -17.35 0.40
C LEU A 432 3.88 -17.80 -1.02
N ASN A 433 3.53 -19.04 -1.35
CA ASN A 433 3.50 -19.49 -2.73
C ASN A 433 2.06 -19.85 -3.11
N VAL A 434 1.46 -19.03 -3.95
CA VAL A 434 0.05 -19.17 -4.35
C VAL A 434 -0.20 -20.47 -5.10
N ALA A 435 0.75 -20.92 -5.92
CA ALA A 435 0.57 -22.11 -6.77
C ALA A 435 0.50 -23.42 -5.98
N ASN A 436 1.18 -23.51 -4.83
CA ASN A 436 1.19 -24.71 -3.99
C ASN A 436 0.48 -24.55 -2.63
N GLY A 437 -0.01 -23.33 -2.32
CA GLY A 437 -0.75 -23.07 -1.09
C GLY A 437 0.10 -23.17 0.20
N HIS A 438 1.40 -22.83 0.12
CA HIS A 438 2.32 -22.93 1.25
C HIS A 438 2.82 -21.57 1.73
N LEU A 439 2.97 -21.45 3.05
CA LEU A 439 3.78 -20.45 3.72
C LEU A 439 5.19 -21.01 3.93
N TYR A 440 6.21 -20.20 3.64
CA TYR A 440 7.62 -20.49 3.83
C TYR A 440 8.26 -19.52 4.81
N ALA A 441 9.09 -20.02 5.72
CA ALA A 441 10.10 -19.26 6.45
C ALA A 441 11.45 -19.51 5.77
N LEU A 442 12.15 -18.46 5.36
CA LEU A 442 13.40 -18.54 4.60
C LEU A 442 14.53 -17.91 5.40
N ASP A 443 15.72 -18.51 5.32
CA ASP A 443 16.94 -17.93 5.86
C ASP A 443 17.31 -16.65 5.11
N PRO A 444 17.41 -15.48 5.77
CA PRO A 444 17.66 -14.21 5.11
C PRO A 444 19.08 -14.11 4.51
N ALA A 445 20.04 -14.91 4.96
CA ALA A 445 21.40 -14.92 4.44
C ALA A 445 21.56 -15.77 3.18
N THR A 446 20.79 -16.85 3.05
CA THR A 446 21.00 -17.85 1.98
C THR A 446 19.78 -18.09 1.09
N GLY A 447 18.58 -17.69 1.52
CA GLY A 447 17.31 -18.02 0.86
C GLY A 447 16.87 -19.48 1.03
N ALA A 448 17.56 -20.27 1.85
CA ALA A 448 17.16 -21.63 2.14
C ALA A 448 15.84 -21.67 2.92
N ALA A 449 14.95 -22.61 2.60
CA ALA A 449 13.74 -22.81 3.38
C ALA A 449 14.11 -23.41 4.76
N LEU A 450 13.81 -22.69 5.82
CA LEU A 450 13.92 -23.14 7.20
C LEU A 450 12.74 -24.01 7.60
N ALA A 451 11.54 -23.61 7.18
CA ALA A 451 10.29 -24.34 7.43
C ALA A 451 9.25 -24.00 6.37
N SER A 452 8.23 -24.84 6.25
CA SER A 452 7.05 -24.57 5.42
C SER A 452 5.84 -25.32 5.91
N ILE A 453 4.64 -24.78 5.62
CA ILE A 453 3.37 -25.41 5.96
C ILE A 453 2.31 -25.09 4.90
N SER A 454 1.42 -26.04 4.61
CA SER A 454 0.24 -25.78 3.78
C SER A 454 -0.78 -24.95 4.55
N VAL A 455 -1.21 -23.85 3.96
CA VAL A 455 -2.21 -22.92 4.50
C VAL A 455 -3.55 -22.97 3.75
N GLY A 456 -3.64 -23.76 2.68
CA GLY A 456 -4.81 -23.91 1.83
C GLY A 456 -4.70 -23.12 0.53
N THR A 457 -5.84 -22.94 -0.14
CA THR A 457 -5.90 -22.17 -1.40
C THR A 457 -5.73 -20.68 -1.11
N LEU A 458 -4.77 -20.07 -1.78
CA LEU A 458 -4.41 -18.66 -1.60
C LEU A 458 -4.94 -17.81 -2.76
N PRO A 459 -5.41 -16.59 -2.49
CA PRO A 459 -5.60 -15.59 -3.53
C PRO A 459 -4.25 -15.12 -4.06
N HIS A 460 -4.21 -14.66 -5.31
CA HIS A 460 -2.98 -14.06 -5.82
C HIS A 460 -2.64 -12.78 -5.05
N PHE A 461 -1.35 -12.53 -4.84
CA PHE A 461 -0.79 -11.44 -4.03
C PHE A 461 -1.12 -11.47 -2.53
N ALA A 462 -1.59 -12.61 -1.99
CA ALA A 462 -1.72 -12.75 -0.54
C ALA A 462 -0.40 -12.42 0.16
N SER A 463 -0.49 -11.61 1.23
CA SER A 463 0.63 -11.20 2.08
C SER A 463 0.45 -11.74 3.49
N PRO A 464 1.51 -12.27 4.15
CA PRO A 464 1.43 -12.68 5.54
C PRO A 464 1.62 -11.49 6.50
N THR A 465 0.94 -11.53 7.65
CA THR A 465 1.12 -10.60 8.77
C THR A 465 1.81 -11.30 9.93
N LEU A 466 2.80 -10.67 10.55
CA LEU A 466 3.53 -11.21 11.70
C LEU A 466 3.12 -10.48 12.98
N TRP A 467 2.39 -11.17 13.86
CA TRP A 467 1.93 -10.56 15.09
C TRP A 467 1.74 -11.57 16.23
N GLY A 468 2.10 -11.19 17.46
CA GLY A 468 1.81 -11.96 18.68
C GLY A 468 2.33 -13.40 18.67
N GLY A 469 3.44 -13.66 17.95
CA GLY A 469 3.98 -15.01 17.76
C GLY A 469 3.18 -15.86 16.78
N GLN A 470 2.37 -15.26 15.91
CA GLN A 470 1.62 -15.94 14.87
C GLN A 470 1.84 -15.29 13.50
N VAL A 471 1.85 -16.10 12.45
CA VAL A 471 1.77 -15.66 11.07
C VAL A 471 0.31 -15.78 10.62
N LEU A 472 -0.31 -14.65 10.32
CA LEU A 472 -1.70 -14.57 9.86
C LEU A 472 -1.72 -14.55 8.33
N VAL A 473 -2.60 -15.36 7.72
CA VAL A 473 -2.67 -15.51 6.26
C VAL A 473 -4.12 -15.45 5.80
N GLY A 474 -4.42 -14.51 4.88
CA GLY A 474 -5.67 -14.49 4.14
C GLY A 474 -5.72 -15.64 3.11
N THR A 475 -6.85 -16.33 3.01
CA THR A 475 -7.07 -17.46 2.09
C THR A 475 -8.37 -17.26 1.29
N MET A 476 -8.63 -18.13 0.31
CA MET A 476 -9.89 -18.11 -0.45
C MET A 476 -11.14 -18.43 0.39
N SER A 477 -11.00 -18.71 1.68
CA SER A 477 -12.12 -19.08 2.56
C SER A 477 -12.09 -18.43 3.94
N GLY A 478 -11.18 -17.48 4.17
CA GLY A 478 -11.05 -16.78 5.44
C GLY A 478 -9.61 -16.60 5.87
N VAL A 479 -9.29 -16.71 7.17
CA VAL A 479 -7.96 -16.46 7.75
C VAL A 479 -7.43 -17.69 8.46
N VAL A 480 -6.13 -17.95 8.32
CA VAL A 480 -5.40 -19.01 9.03
C VAL A 480 -4.29 -18.37 9.86
N ALA A 481 -4.13 -18.83 11.11
CA ALA A 481 -3.01 -18.49 11.96
C ALA A 481 -2.04 -19.66 12.11
N ILE A 482 -0.76 -19.38 11.98
CA ILE A 482 0.35 -20.33 12.04
C ILE A 482 1.29 -19.93 13.17
N ALA A 483 1.67 -20.87 14.04
CA ALA A 483 2.77 -20.70 14.98
C ALA A 483 4.11 -21.03 14.29
N PRO A 484 5.14 -20.17 14.49
CA PRO A 484 6.47 -20.38 13.94
C PRO A 484 7.26 -21.48 14.64
#